data_942be1ea69f35e6b44c4df289fa0a346
#
_entry.id   942be1ea69f35e6b44c4df289fa0a346
#
_cell.length_a   1.000
_cell.length_b   1.000
_cell.length_c   1.000
_cell.angle_alpha   90.00
_cell.angle_beta   90.00
_cell.angle_gamma   90.00
#
_symmetry.space_group_name_H-M   'P 1'
#
loop_
_entity.id
_entity.type
_entity.pdbx_description
1 polymer ?
#
loop_
_entity_poly.entity_id
_entity_poly.type
_entity_poly.pdbx_seq_one_letter_code
_entity_poly.pdbx_strand_id
1 'polypeptide(L)'
;MSQLVEIRPGTDADVIPLCEFLNACTLVHQGVSRSSAADIVARLHREGADPQLDSFVAVADGAIVGFAHLWAHGPDEVKLFARTHPEARGRGIGSRLLSLCDRRAAELLPRAQRTTTTWTADASAPALLEFQGYRPIRYFVTMEIGAGSVSEQATVWPAGIERVRLSRRPDLAGALYAAWKEAFAGHWGRQVESEAEFWTERRDAKIGSAFPFEPELWLLALAPGEVVGFCLCELSVSDAESVGRVAEIGVVPARRGAGLGFALVHDAFRELRGRGATRIVLDVDVENTTSALRLYQSAGMIPRPAFTIWEKRPSPHVLH
;
A
#
# COMPACT_ATOMS: atom_id res chain seq x y z
N MET A 1 8.82 34.51 -15.93
CA MET A 1 7.69 34.94 -15.09
C MET A 1 7.34 33.79 -14.19
N SER A 2 7.31 33.98 -12.86
CA SER A 2 6.91 32.88 -11.93
C SER A 2 5.43 32.62 -12.14
N GLN A 3 5.10 31.42 -12.64
CA GLN A 3 3.72 30.98 -12.79
C GLN A 3 3.04 30.98 -11.41
N LEU A 4 1.90 31.62 -11.29
CA LEU A 4 1.12 31.66 -10.06
C LEU A 4 0.59 30.24 -9.78
N VAL A 5 0.93 29.67 -8.62
CA VAL A 5 0.38 28.39 -8.16
C VAL A 5 -0.69 28.68 -7.13
N GLU A 6 -1.93 28.37 -7.47
CA GLU A 6 -3.07 28.40 -6.56
C GLU A 6 -3.15 27.07 -5.80
N ILE A 7 -3.44 27.12 -4.49
CA ILE A 7 -3.77 25.92 -3.72
C ILE A 7 -5.17 26.10 -3.13
N ARG A 8 -6.03 25.13 -3.41
CA ARG A 8 -7.43 25.08 -2.97
C ARG A 8 -7.81 23.71 -2.43
N PRO A 9 -8.93 23.57 -1.72
CA PRO A 9 -9.52 22.28 -1.39
C PRO A 9 -9.75 21.40 -2.63
N GLY A 10 -9.66 20.08 -2.46
CA GLY A 10 -10.05 19.10 -3.47
C GLY A 10 -11.57 18.98 -3.56
N THR A 11 -12.06 18.63 -4.75
CA THR A 11 -13.48 18.43 -5.04
C THR A 11 -13.68 17.20 -5.91
N ASP A 12 -14.93 16.73 -6.03
CA ASP A 12 -15.26 15.61 -6.93
C ASP A 12 -14.96 15.90 -8.40
N ALA A 13 -14.98 17.17 -8.80
CA ALA A 13 -14.58 17.57 -10.17
C ALA A 13 -13.09 17.30 -10.44
N ASP A 14 -12.29 17.15 -9.41
CA ASP A 14 -10.85 16.86 -9.53
C ASP A 14 -10.54 15.37 -9.72
N VAL A 15 -11.51 14.46 -9.59
CA VAL A 15 -11.29 13.00 -9.60
C VAL A 15 -10.51 12.57 -10.85
N ILE A 16 -10.97 12.95 -12.05
CA ILE A 16 -10.29 12.57 -13.30
C ILE A 16 -8.93 13.26 -13.44
N PRO A 17 -8.82 14.60 -13.27
CA PRO A 17 -7.51 15.27 -13.28
C PRO A 17 -6.51 14.74 -12.25
N LEU A 18 -6.98 14.36 -11.05
CA LEU A 18 -6.13 13.74 -10.03
C LEU A 18 -5.65 12.34 -10.42
N CYS A 19 -6.52 11.55 -11.04
CA CYS A 19 -6.14 10.24 -11.56
C CYS A 19 -5.01 10.38 -12.59
N GLU A 20 -5.14 11.27 -13.56
CA GLU A 20 -4.11 11.57 -14.57
C GLU A 20 -2.81 12.06 -13.92
N PHE A 21 -2.89 13.03 -13.01
CA PHE A 21 -1.76 13.58 -12.28
C PHE A 21 -1.00 12.51 -11.47
N LEU A 22 -1.70 11.69 -10.70
CA LEU A 22 -1.07 10.64 -9.88
C LEU A 22 -0.45 9.54 -10.73
N ASN A 23 -1.09 9.19 -11.85
CA ASN A 23 -0.53 8.24 -12.80
C ASN A 23 0.74 8.77 -13.47
N ALA A 24 0.77 10.05 -13.86
CA ALA A 24 1.98 10.69 -14.38
C ALA A 24 3.13 10.65 -13.34
N CYS A 25 2.85 10.98 -12.07
CA CYS A 25 3.83 10.89 -10.99
C CYS A 25 4.33 9.45 -10.78
N THR A 26 3.42 8.47 -10.79
CA THR A 26 3.76 7.07 -10.56
C THR A 26 4.57 6.50 -11.72
N LEU A 27 4.22 6.87 -12.95
CA LEU A 27 4.95 6.44 -14.14
C LEU A 27 6.42 6.86 -14.10
N VAL A 28 6.71 8.10 -13.70
CA VAL A 28 8.09 8.61 -13.59
C VAL A 28 8.90 7.86 -12.53
N HIS A 29 8.29 7.47 -11.40
CA HIS A 29 9.01 6.88 -10.27
C HIS A 29 9.00 5.36 -10.23
N GLN A 30 7.97 4.73 -10.79
CA GLN A 30 7.74 3.28 -10.71
C GLN A 30 7.57 2.62 -12.09
N GLY A 31 7.54 3.39 -13.18
CA GLY A 31 7.37 2.87 -14.53
C GLY A 31 5.97 2.33 -14.85
N VAL A 32 4.98 2.55 -13.99
CA VAL A 32 3.61 2.03 -14.14
C VAL A 32 2.57 3.04 -13.72
N SER A 33 1.37 2.96 -14.30
CA SER A 33 0.18 3.68 -13.86
C SER A 33 -0.65 2.76 -12.97
N ARG A 34 -1.05 3.22 -11.78
CA ARG A 34 -1.69 2.37 -10.77
C ARG A 34 -2.97 2.95 -10.16
N SER A 35 -3.36 4.17 -10.50
CA SER A 35 -4.55 4.80 -9.95
C SER A 35 -5.70 4.75 -10.94
N SER A 36 -6.89 4.38 -10.47
CA SER A 36 -8.16 4.51 -11.18
C SER A 36 -8.96 5.67 -10.60
N ALA A 37 -10.01 6.11 -11.31
CA ALA A 37 -10.94 7.09 -10.77
C ALA A 37 -11.59 6.62 -9.46
N ALA A 38 -11.90 5.33 -9.34
CA ALA A 38 -12.45 4.75 -8.13
C ALA A 38 -11.47 4.83 -6.94
N ASP A 39 -10.16 4.63 -7.18
CA ASP A 39 -9.15 4.80 -6.12
C ASP A 39 -9.10 6.26 -5.63
N ILE A 40 -9.30 7.23 -6.52
CA ILE A 40 -9.33 8.66 -6.14
C ILE A 40 -10.59 8.98 -5.34
N VAL A 41 -11.76 8.50 -5.77
CA VAL A 41 -13.02 8.64 -5.02
C VAL A 41 -12.87 8.02 -3.62
N ALA A 42 -12.42 6.77 -3.53
CA ALA A 42 -12.21 6.10 -2.25
C ALA A 42 -11.20 6.84 -1.34
N ARG A 43 -10.23 7.53 -1.93
CA ARG A 43 -9.28 8.35 -1.18
C ARG A 43 -9.93 9.63 -0.65
N LEU A 44 -10.65 10.37 -1.49
CA LEU A 44 -11.28 11.64 -1.12
C LEU A 44 -12.41 11.43 -0.09
N HIS A 45 -13.20 10.37 -0.26
CA HIS A 45 -14.37 10.05 0.57
C HIS A 45 -14.12 8.92 1.58
N ARG A 46 -12.86 8.79 2.04
CA ARG A 46 -12.54 7.84 3.12
C ARG A 46 -13.38 8.16 4.35
N GLU A 47 -13.84 7.14 5.05
CA GLU A 47 -14.61 7.30 6.28
C GLU A 47 -13.90 8.24 7.28
N GLY A 48 -14.63 9.22 7.80
CA GLY A 48 -14.10 10.25 8.71
C GLY A 48 -13.25 11.34 8.06
N ALA A 49 -13.12 11.39 6.71
CA ALA A 49 -12.45 12.46 6.00
C ALA A 49 -13.46 13.44 5.38
N ASP A 50 -13.15 14.72 5.42
CA ASP A 50 -13.85 15.79 4.69
C ASP A 50 -12.97 16.26 3.53
N PRO A 51 -13.34 16.00 2.26
CA PRO A 51 -12.52 16.40 1.12
C PRO A 51 -12.17 17.88 1.09
N GLN A 52 -13.06 18.76 1.59
CA GLN A 52 -12.85 20.20 1.60
C GLN A 52 -11.85 20.67 2.68
N LEU A 53 -11.72 19.90 3.75
CA LEU A 53 -10.78 20.20 4.84
C LEU A 53 -9.51 19.38 4.79
N ASP A 54 -9.61 18.14 4.30
CA ASP A 54 -8.57 17.12 4.41
C ASP A 54 -7.84 16.84 3.09
N SER A 55 -8.19 17.57 1.99
CA SER A 55 -7.48 17.47 0.71
C SER A 55 -7.16 18.83 0.11
N PHE A 56 -6.01 18.91 -0.57
CA PHE A 56 -5.47 20.14 -1.15
C PHE A 56 -4.93 19.89 -2.55
N VAL A 57 -5.37 20.68 -3.51
CA VAL A 57 -4.93 20.63 -4.92
C VAL A 57 -4.14 21.88 -5.25
N ALA A 58 -2.94 21.72 -5.78
CA ALA A 58 -2.15 22.83 -6.34
C ALA A 58 -2.36 22.88 -7.84
N VAL A 59 -2.81 24.01 -8.35
CA VAL A 59 -3.12 24.23 -9.76
C VAL A 59 -2.20 25.32 -10.35
N ALA A 60 -1.66 25.06 -11.52
CA ALA A 60 -0.91 26.02 -12.33
C ALA A 60 -1.36 25.89 -13.78
N ASP A 61 -1.67 27.02 -14.43
CA ASP A 61 -2.15 27.07 -15.84
C ASP A 61 -3.32 26.13 -16.13
N GLY A 62 -4.23 25.96 -15.15
CA GLY A 62 -5.40 25.08 -15.25
C GLY A 62 -5.12 23.58 -15.05
N ALA A 63 -3.86 23.18 -14.87
CA ALA A 63 -3.48 21.79 -14.62
C ALA A 63 -3.14 21.53 -13.15
N ILE A 64 -3.43 20.33 -12.65
CA ILE A 64 -3.02 19.90 -11.31
C ILE A 64 -1.51 19.61 -11.35
N VAL A 65 -0.76 20.33 -10.50
CA VAL A 65 0.69 20.19 -10.34
C VAL A 65 1.11 19.71 -8.96
N GLY A 66 0.14 19.57 -8.03
CA GLY A 66 0.35 19.01 -6.71
C GLY A 66 -0.95 18.58 -6.06
N PHE A 67 -0.85 17.57 -5.22
CA PHE A 67 -1.97 17.06 -4.43
C PHE A 67 -1.48 16.63 -3.07
N ALA A 68 -2.24 16.95 -2.04
CA ALA A 68 -2.05 16.41 -0.71
C ALA A 68 -3.39 16.04 -0.08
N HIS A 69 -3.35 15.03 0.76
CA HIS A 69 -4.51 14.49 1.47
C HIS A 69 -4.07 13.91 2.80
N LEU A 70 -4.91 14.04 3.82
CA LEU A 70 -4.66 13.45 5.14
C LEU A 70 -5.90 12.75 5.68
N TRP A 71 -5.68 11.84 6.61
CA TRP A 71 -6.76 11.13 7.32
C TRP A 71 -6.29 10.60 8.67
N ALA A 72 -7.19 10.54 9.63
CA ALA A 72 -6.94 9.87 10.89
C ALA A 72 -6.77 8.35 10.66
N HIS A 73 -5.78 7.76 11.31
CA HIS A 73 -5.54 6.32 11.30
C HIS A 73 -5.45 5.83 12.75
N GLY A 74 -6.63 5.60 13.34
CA GLY A 74 -6.74 5.39 14.77
C GLY A 74 -6.58 6.68 15.59
N PRO A 75 -6.46 6.56 16.92
CA PRO A 75 -6.45 7.72 17.83
C PRO A 75 -5.12 8.48 17.87
N ASP A 76 -4.01 7.84 17.47
CA ASP A 76 -2.66 8.33 17.72
C ASP A 76 -1.86 8.62 16.44
N GLU A 77 -2.46 8.44 15.27
CA GLU A 77 -1.79 8.64 13.99
C GLU A 77 -2.65 9.43 13.00
N VAL A 78 -2.04 10.40 12.32
CA VAL A 78 -2.57 11.01 11.10
C VAL A 78 -1.65 10.66 9.94
N LYS A 79 -2.20 9.99 8.94
CA LYS A 79 -1.47 9.68 7.70
C LYS A 79 -1.62 10.81 6.71
N LEU A 80 -0.52 11.18 6.09
CA LEU A 80 -0.45 12.19 5.06
C LEU A 80 0.03 11.57 3.75
N PHE A 81 -0.57 12.03 2.67
CA PHE A 81 -0.13 11.74 1.32
C PHE A 81 0.10 13.06 0.59
N ALA A 82 1.28 13.28 0.03
CA ALA A 82 1.58 14.48 -0.74
C ALA A 82 2.41 14.12 -1.97
N ARG A 83 2.08 14.72 -3.11
CA ARG A 83 2.83 14.60 -4.37
C ARG A 83 2.91 15.94 -5.07
N THR A 84 4.04 16.18 -5.73
CA THR A 84 4.25 17.31 -6.63
C THR A 84 4.70 16.76 -7.98
N HIS A 85 4.12 17.25 -9.06
CA HIS A 85 4.51 16.85 -10.42
C HIS A 85 6.02 17.06 -10.61
N PRO A 86 6.76 16.10 -11.18
CA PRO A 86 8.21 16.21 -11.32
C PRO A 86 8.67 17.52 -11.96
N GLU A 87 7.97 17.98 -12.99
CA GLU A 87 8.28 19.23 -13.71
C GLU A 87 7.93 20.52 -12.93
N ALA A 88 7.13 20.40 -11.85
CA ALA A 88 6.75 21.53 -11.01
C ALA A 88 7.54 21.63 -9.70
N ARG A 89 8.56 20.77 -9.53
CA ARG A 89 9.43 20.78 -8.35
C ARG A 89 10.27 22.05 -8.27
N GLY A 90 10.85 22.30 -7.09
CA GLY A 90 11.68 23.49 -6.82
C GLY A 90 10.88 24.80 -6.69
N ARG A 91 9.54 24.78 -6.83
CA ARG A 91 8.65 25.95 -6.76
C ARG A 91 7.97 26.13 -5.39
N GLY A 92 8.40 25.38 -4.37
CA GLY A 92 7.85 25.45 -3.01
C GLY A 92 6.46 24.79 -2.84
N ILE A 93 5.91 24.13 -3.87
CA ILE A 93 4.58 23.52 -3.85
C ILE A 93 4.50 22.43 -2.77
N GLY A 94 5.47 21.51 -2.73
CA GLY A 94 5.49 20.43 -1.76
C GLY A 94 5.56 20.94 -0.32
N SER A 95 6.36 21.98 -0.05
CA SER A 95 6.44 22.62 1.29
C SER A 95 5.10 23.21 1.70
N ARG A 96 4.42 23.92 0.80
CA ARG A 96 3.12 24.54 1.08
C ARG A 96 2.04 23.49 1.33
N LEU A 97 1.97 22.43 0.52
CA LEU A 97 1.03 21.33 0.68
C LEU A 97 1.25 20.60 2.00
N LEU A 98 2.51 20.27 2.32
CA LEU A 98 2.84 19.58 3.57
C LEU A 98 2.52 20.43 4.80
N SER A 99 2.79 21.75 4.74
CA SER A 99 2.46 22.68 5.84
C SER A 99 0.93 22.81 6.04
N LEU A 100 0.13 22.74 4.98
CA LEU A 100 -1.33 22.72 5.08
C LEU A 100 -1.81 21.43 5.77
N CYS A 101 -1.29 20.29 5.35
CA CYS A 101 -1.58 19.01 5.98
C CYS A 101 -1.16 18.98 7.46
N ASP A 102 0.01 19.51 7.80
CA ASP A 102 0.49 19.56 9.18
C ASP A 102 -0.40 20.40 10.09
N ARG A 103 -0.88 21.56 9.60
CA ARG A 103 -1.83 22.39 10.34
C ARG A 103 -3.14 21.65 10.55
N ARG A 104 -3.70 21.09 9.48
CA ARG A 104 -4.96 20.36 9.55
C ARG A 104 -4.85 19.10 10.46
N ALA A 105 -3.74 18.39 10.41
CA ALA A 105 -3.48 17.27 11.30
C ALA A 105 -3.43 17.69 12.79
N ALA A 106 -2.90 18.89 13.08
CA ALA A 106 -2.90 19.43 14.43
C ALA A 106 -4.29 19.84 14.93
N GLU A 107 -5.19 20.25 14.02
CA GLU A 107 -6.60 20.51 14.35
C GLU A 107 -7.37 19.19 14.57
N LEU A 108 -7.15 18.20 13.69
CA LEU A 108 -7.85 16.92 13.70
C LEU A 108 -7.49 16.09 14.93
N LEU A 109 -6.20 15.87 15.17
CA LEU A 109 -5.65 15.09 16.27
C LEU A 109 -4.36 15.76 16.80
N PRO A 110 -4.44 16.72 17.74
CA PRO A 110 -3.31 17.53 18.17
C PRO A 110 -2.12 16.73 18.73
N ARG A 111 -2.39 15.56 19.32
CA ARG A 111 -1.38 14.70 19.96
C ARG A 111 -0.90 13.55 19.09
N ALA A 112 -1.51 13.35 17.94
CA ALA A 112 -1.18 12.23 17.04
C ALA A 112 0.17 12.49 16.35
N GLN A 113 0.91 11.42 16.15
CA GLN A 113 2.03 11.41 15.21
C GLN A 113 1.52 11.60 13.79
N ARG A 114 2.35 12.16 12.92
CA ARG A 114 2.07 12.33 11.51
C ARG A 114 3.00 11.44 10.72
N THR A 115 2.46 10.64 9.82
CA THR A 115 3.26 9.78 8.96
C THR A 115 3.01 10.09 7.49
N THR A 116 4.03 9.95 6.69
CA THR A 116 3.95 10.07 5.22
C THR A 116 4.91 9.11 4.55
N THR A 117 4.75 8.93 3.25
CA THR A 117 5.54 7.98 2.47
C THR A 117 6.17 8.68 1.28
N THR A 118 7.46 8.40 1.03
CA THR A 118 8.15 8.85 -0.18
C THR A 118 8.68 7.67 -0.97
N TRP A 119 8.62 7.74 -2.29
CA TRP A 119 9.34 6.79 -3.13
C TRP A 119 10.85 7.00 -3.02
N THR A 120 11.61 5.94 -2.93
CA THR A 120 13.08 5.99 -2.87
C THR A 120 13.67 6.63 -4.13
N ALA A 121 12.99 6.49 -5.27
CA ALA A 121 13.38 7.13 -6.53
C ALA A 121 13.21 8.66 -6.52
N ASP A 122 12.48 9.23 -5.55
CA ASP A 122 12.33 10.69 -5.41
C ASP A 122 13.43 11.26 -4.51
N ALA A 123 14.57 11.59 -5.10
CA ALA A 123 15.72 12.15 -4.37
C ALA A 123 15.45 13.53 -3.75
N SER A 124 14.39 14.24 -4.13
CA SER A 124 14.06 15.58 -3.61
C SER A 124 13.21 15.54 -2.34
N ALA A 125 12.46 14.48 -2.12
CA ALA A 125 11.51 14.37 -1.01
C ALA A 125 12.19 14.27 0.38
N PRO A 126 13.30 13.54 0.59
CA PRO A 126 13.95 13.44 1.88
C PRO A 126 14.34 14.81 2.47
N ALA A 127 15.04 15.64 1.71
CA ALA A 127 15.47 16.96 2.17
C ALA A 127 14.29 17.88 2.55
N LEU A 128 13.17 17.80 1.80
CA LEU A 128 11.96 18.53 2.14
C LEU A 128 11.36 18.05 3.45
N LEU A 129 11.27 16.74 3.66
CA LEU A 129 10.67 16.15 4.86
C LEU A 129 11.52 16.46 6.10
N GLU A 130 12.85 16.30 6.01
CA GLU A 130 13.79 16.65 7.08
C GLU A 130 13.66 18.13 7.46
N PHE A 131 13.61 19.03 6.46
CA PHE A 131 13.39 20.47 6.71
C PHE A 131 12.06 20.75 7.42
N GLN A 132 11.02 19.97 7.14
CA GLN A 132 9.72 20.06 7.80
C GLN A 132 9.66 19.34 9.16
N GLY A 133 10.77 18.76 9.61
CA GLY A 133 10.89 18.08 10.91
C GLY A 133 10.40 16.63 10.93
N TYR A 134 10.26 16.00 9.75
CA TYR A 134 10.04 14.56 9.66
C TYR A 134 11.37 13.81 9.72
N ARG A 135 11.33 12.57 10.18
CA ARG A 135 12.47 11.64 10.20
C ARG A 135 12.07 10.31 9.58
N PRO A 136 12.97 9.61 8.89
CA PRO A 136 12.68 8.28 8.38
C PRO A 136 12.58 7.29 9.55
N ILE A 137 11.60 6.37 9.47
CA ILE A 137 11.37 5.37 10.52
C ILE A 137 11.29 3.95 9.98
N ARG A 138 11.00 3.75 8.68
CA ARG A 138 10.94 2.42 8.04
C ARG A 138 11.31 2.51 6.57
N TYR A 139 11.95 1.46 6.09
CA TYR A 139 12.38 1.31 4.72
C TYR A 139 11.76 0.06 4.10
N PHE A 140 11.16 0.22 2.94
CA PHE A 140 10.56 -0.87 2.19
C PHE A 140 11.29 -1.12 0.89
N VAL A 141 11.34 -2.38 0.49
CA VAL A 141 11.76 -2.79 -0.84
C VAL A 141 10.58 -3.50 -1.53
N THR A 142 10.43 -3.27 -2.82
CA THR A 142 9.57 -4.10 -3.65
C THR A 142 10.38 -5.32 -4.09
N MET A 143 9.92 -6.50 -3.76
CA MET A 143 10.41 -7.73 -4.34
C MET A 143 9.71 -7.98 -5.66
N GLU A 144 10.46 -8.34 -6.69
CA GLU A 144 9.95 -8.48 -8.06
C GLU A 144 10.47 -9.76 -8.71
N ILE A 145 9.60 -10.42 -9.48
CA ILE A 145 9.97 -11.51 -10.38
C ILE A 145 9.20 -11.37 -11.70
N GLY A 146 9.90 -11.51 -12.83
CA GLY A 146 9.24 -11.66 -14.14
C GLY A 146 8.49 -13.00 -14.21
N ALA A 147 7.30 -13.01 -14.74
CA ALA A 147 6.48 -14.22 -14.81
C ALA A 147 7.16 -15.36 -15.58
N GLY A 148 8.01 -15.03 -16.59
CA GLY A 148 8.80 -16.02 -17.30
C GLY A 148 9.85 -16.73 -16.45
N SER A 149 10.25 -16.15 -15.31
CA SER A 149 11.22 -16.73 -14.37
C SER A 149 10.55 -17.55 -13.25
N VAL A 150 9.22 -17.59 -13.19
CA VAL A 150 8.49 -18.41 -12.22
C VAL A 150 8.68 -19.89 -12.56
N SER A 151 9.14 -20.68 -11.59
CA SER A 151 9.35 -22.12 -11.78
C SER A 151 8.05 -22.85 -12.20
N GLU A 152 8.19 -23.75 -13.16
CA GLU A 152 7.09 -24.61 -13.62
C GLU A 152 6.88 -25.87 -12.76
N GLN A 153 7.84 -26.16 -11.89
CA GLN A 153 7.76 -27.32 -11.02
C GLN A 153 6.49 -27.24 -10.15
N ALA A 154 5.89 -28.39 -9.89
CA ALA A 154 4.75 -28.47 -8.99
C ALA A 154 5.18 -28.06 -7.57
N THR A 155 4.34 -27.28 -6.92
CA THR A 155 4.59 -26.88 -5.54
C THR A 155 4.48 -28.09 -4.62
N VAL A 156 5.51 -28.32 -3.81
CA VAL A 156 5.47 -29.34 -2.77
C VAL A 156 4.89 -28.70 -1.49
N TRP A 157 3.73 -29.17 -1.09
CA TRP A 157 3.08 -28.73 0.13
C TRP A 157 3.50 -29.58 1.32
N PRO A 158 3.64 -29.01 2.53
CA PRO A 158 3.88 -29.79 3.74
C PRO A 158 2.78 -30.83 3.96
N ALA A 159 3.15 -31.99 4.51
CA ALA A 159 2.20 -33.07 4.78
C ALA A 159 1.07 -32.60 5.74
N GLY A 160 -0.16 -33.03 5.46
CA GLY A 160 -1.33 -32.67 6.26
C GLY A 160 -1.86 -31.25 6.03
N ILE A 161 -1.34 -30.55 5.03
CA ILE A 161 -1.86 -29.25 4.62
C ILE A 161 -2.70 -29.40 3.34
N GLU A 162 -3.95 -28.97 3.43
CA GLU A 162 -4.85 -28.83 2.28
C GLU A 162 -4.78 -27.41 1.73
N ARG A 163 -4.73 -27.31 0.41
CA ARG A 163 -4.76 -26.05 -0.31
C ARG A 163 -6.16 -25.74 -0.81
N VAL A 164 -6.71 -24.59 -0.42
CA VAL A 164 -8.04 -24.15 -0.89
C VAL A 164 -8.01 -22.70 -1.32
N ARG A 165 -8.97 -22.30 -2.17
CA ARG A 165 -9.22 -20.91 -2.51
C ARG A 165 -10.41 -20.38 -1.74
N LEU A 166 -10.36 -19.11 -1.34
CA LEU A 166 -11.45 -18.49 -0.59
C LEU A 166 -12.78 -18.54 -1.39
N SER A 167 -12.73 -18.41 -2.72
CA SER A 167 -13.91 -18.53 -3.58
C SER A 167 -14.62 -19.89 -3.48
N ARG A 168 -13.87 -20.96 -3.22
CA ARG A 168 -14.42 -22.31 -3.04
C ARG A 168 -14.88 -22.59 -1.62
N ARG A 169 -14.38 -21.83 -0.68
CA ARG A 169 -14.65 -21.98 0.77
C ARG A 169 -14.91 -20.60 1.41
N PRO A 170 -15.97 -19.91 0.97
CA PRO A 170 -16.33 -18.60 1.53
C PRO A 170 -16.70 -18.66 3.02
N ASP A 171 -17.06 -19.83 3.52
CA ASP A 171 -17.29 -20.14 4.93
C ASP A 171 -16.02 -19.95 5.80
N LEU A 172 -14.84 -19.95 5.21
CA LEU A 172 -13.56 -19.73 5.92
C LEU A 172 -13.19 -18.24 6.11
N ALA A 173 -14.04 -17.31 5.73
CA ALA A 173 -13.75 -15.88 5.84
C ALA A 173 -13.36 -15.44 7.27
N GLY A 174 -14.12 -15.85 8.27
CA GLY A 174 -13.79 -15.56 9.68
C GLY A 174 -12.51 -16.27 10.16
N ALA A 175 -12.28 -17.51 9.70
CA ALA A 175 -11.05 -18.24 10.04
C ALA A 175 -9.82 -17.61 9.36
N LEU A 176 -9.96 -17.08 8.14
CA LEU A 176 -8.90 -16.30 7.48
C LEU A 176 -8.56 -15.05 8.29
N TYR A 177 -9.57 -14.28 8.73
CA TYR A 177 -9.33 -13.10 9.57
C TYR A 177 -8.60 -13.46 10.87
N ALA A 178 -9.01 -14.54 11.54
CA ALA A 178 -8.35 -15.01 12.76
C ALA A 178 -6.86 -15.37 12.51
N ALA A 179 -6.58 -16.14 11.46
CA ALA A 179 -5.22 -16.49 11.05
C ALA A 179 -4.39 -15.27 10.66
N TRP A 180 -5.00 -14.29 9.98
CA TRP A 180 -4.36 -13.04 9.61
C TRP A 180 -3.95 -12.25 10.85
N LYS A 181 -4.85 -12.07 11.80
CA LYS A 181 -4.59 -11.36 13.05
C LYS A 181 -3.45 -12.02 13.84
N GLU A 182 -3.41 -13.35 13.91
CA GLU A 182 -2.34 -14.10 14.57
C GLU A 182 -1.01 -13.98 13.81
N ALA A 183 -1.02 -14.15 12.49
CA ALA A 183 0.20 -14.10 11.68
C ALA A 183 0.87 -12.72 11.70
N PHE A 184 0.09 -11.64 11.82
CA PHE A 184 0.57 -10.26 11.85
C PHE A 184 0.62 -9.64 13.25
N ALA A 185 0.36 -10.41 14.30
CA ALA A 185 0.52 -9.94 15.67
C ALA A 185 1.96 -9.46 15.92
N GLY A 186 2.10 -8.21 16.34
CA GLY A 186 3.42 -7.59 16.58
C GLY A 186 4.15 -7.06 15.32
N HIS A 187 3.55 -7.11 14.13
CA HIS A 187 4.10 -6.41 12.97
C HIS A 187 3.97 -4.90 13.15
N TRP A 188 5.04 -4.19 12.82
CA TRP A 188 5.06 -2.73 12.91
C TRP A 188 3.96 -2.08 12.04
N GLY A 189 3.33 -1.04 12.57
CA GLY A 189 2.29 -0.26 11.86
C GLY A 189 0.95 -0.99 11.69
N ARG A 190 0.83 -2.22 12.18
CA ARG A 190 -0.46 -2.94 12.20
C ARG A 190 -1.24 -2.57 13.46
N GLN A 191 -2.30 -1.83 13.28
CA GLN A 191 -3.34 -1.72 14.30
C GLN A 191 -4.19 -2.99 14.26
N VAL A 192 -4.80 -3.33 15.39
CA VAL A 192 -5.76 -4.44 15.46
C VAL A 192 -7.04 -3.96 14.78
N GLU A 193 -7.18 -4.28 13.51
CA GLU A 193 -8.42 -4.05 12.76
C GLU A 193 -9.51 -4.98 13.28
N SER A 194 -10.75 -4.50 13.33
CA SER A 194 -11.91 -5.37 13.47
C SER A 194 -12.10 -6.22 12.20
N GLU A 195 -12.86 -7.31 12.29
CA GLU A 195 -13.16 -8.12 11.10
C GLU A 195 -13.91 -7.32 10.03
N ALA A 196 -14.78 -6.40 10.44
CA ALA A 196 -15.48 -5.52 9.50
C ALA A 196 -14.53 -4.59 8.74
N GLU A 197 -13.57 -3.95 9.43
CA GLU A 197 -12.53 -3.11 8.81
C GLU A 197 -11.64 -3.92 7.87
N PHE A 198 -11.24 -5.14 8.29
CA PHE A 198 -10.48 -6.05 7.45
C PHE A 198 -11.16 -6.30 6.09
N TRP A 199 -12.46 -6.60 6.10
CA TRP A 199 -13.21 -6.85 4.87
C TRP A 199 -13.49 -5.58 4.08
N THR A 200 -13.77 -4.46 4.74
CA THR A 200 -13.98 -3.17 4.08
C THR A 200 -12.74 -2.76 3.28
N GLU A 201 -11.55 -2.85 3.86
CA GLU A 201 -10.32 -2.46 3.17
C GLU A 201 -9.94 -3.40 2.01
N ARG A 202 -10.17 -4.70 2.16
CA ARG A 202 -9.68 -5.71 1.21
C ARG A 202 -10.70 -6.14 0.17
N ARG A 203 -11.96 -5.89 0.40
CA ARG A 203 -13.06 -6.23 -0.52
C ARG A 203 -13.76 -4.98 -1.03
N ASP A 204 -14.35 -4.21 -0.13
CA ASP A 204 -15.28 -3.15 -0.49
C ASP A 204 -14.56 -1.94 -1.08
N ALA A 205 -13.43 -1.54 -0.51
CA ALA A 205 -12.57 -0.47 -1.05
C ALA A 205 -11.87 -0.83 -2.37
N LYS A 206 -11.96 -2.10 -2.80
CA LYS A 206 -11.35 -2.57 -4.07
C LYS A 206 -12.33 -2.58 -5.25
N ILE A 207 -13.57 -2.21 -5.04
CA ILE A 207 -14.55 -2.10 -6.12
C ILE A 207 -14.12 -1.01 -7.09
N GLY A 208 -13.88 -1.38 -8.35
CA GLY A 208 -13.41 -0.46 -9.41
C GLY A 208 -11.96 -0.02 -9.28
N SER A 209 -11.19 -0.54 -8.33
CA SER A 209 -9.77 -0.23 -8.19
C SER A 209 -8.92 -0.88 -9.29
N ALA A 210 -7.70 -0.38 -9.47
CA ALA A 210 -6.72 -0.98 -10.39
C ALA A 210 -6.31 -2.41 -9.98
N PHE A 211 -6.54 -2.77 -8.71
CA PHE A 211 -6.33 -4.10 -8.16
C PHE A 211 -7.62 -4.58 -7.49
N PRO A 212 -8.57 -5.12 -8.24
CA PRO A 212 -9.87 -5.53 -7.72
C PRO A 212 -9.75 -6.72 -6.75
N PHE A 213 -10.74 -6.86 -5.86
CA PHE A 213 -10.87 -8.04 -5.02
C PHE A 213 -11.27 -9.26 -5.86
N GLU A 214 -10.42 -10.27 -5.87
CA GLU A 214 -10.68 -11.54 -6.56
C GLU A 214 -10.46 -12.72 -5.61
N PRO A 215 -11.51 -13.29 -4.99
CA PRO A 215 -11.37 -14.39 -4.03
C PRO A 215 -10.79 -15.68 -4.64
N GLU A 216 -10.79 -15.82 -5.97
CA GLU A 216 -10.09 -16.90 -6.69
C GLU A 216 -8.56 -16.78 -6.56
N LEU A 217 -8.02 -15.58 -6.34
CA LEU A 217 -6.60 -15.32 -6.13
C LEU A 217 -6.19 -15.40 -4.65
N TRP A 218 -7.14 -15.64 -3.75
CA TRP A 218 -6.87 -15.75 -2.32
C TRP A 218 -6.71 -17.22 -1.92
N LEU A 219 -5.46 -17.60 -1.68
CA LEU A 219 -5.04 -18.95 -1.36
C LEU A 219 -4.97 -19.14 0.15
N LEU A 220 -5.60 -20.20 0.65
CA LEU A 220 -5.58 -20.58 2.06
C LEU A 220 -4.90 -21.94 2.22
N ALA A 221 -4.15 -22.10 3.29
CA ALA A 221 -3.56 -23.34 3.74
C ALA A 221 -4.31 -23.83 4.99
N LEU A 222 -4.91 -25.01 4.89
CA LEU A 222 -5.68 -25.63 5.98
C LEU A 222 -4.89 -26.78 6.61
N ALA A 223 -4.77 -26.77 7.91
CA ALA A 223 -4.57 -27.97 8.71
C ALA A 223 -5.94 -28.47 9.23
N PRO A 224 -6.07 -29.69 9.78
CA PRO A 224 -7.36 -30.18 10.24
C PRO A 224 -8.08 -29.16 11.14
N GLY A 225 -9.16 -28.56 10.62
CA GLY A 225 -10.03 -27.61 11.31
C GLY A 225 -9.57 -26.16 11.37
N GLU A 226 -8.40 -25.78 10.82
CA GLU A 226 -7.83 -24.44 10.99
C GLU A 226 -7.24 -23.87 9.70
N VAL A 227 -7.38 -22.57 9.49
CA VAL A 227 -6.56 -21.83 8.52
C VAL A 227 -5.21 -21.51 9.18
N VAL A 228 -4.13 -22.10 8.65
CA VAL A 228 -2.78 -21.97 9.22
C VAL A 228 -1.84 -21.10 8.39
N GLY A 229 -2.29 -20.69 7.21
CA GLY A 229 -1.56 -19.79 6.34
C GLY A 229 -2.45 -19.27 5.21
N PHE A 230 -2.03 -18.19 4.60
CA PHE A 230 -2.75 -17.56 3.50
C PHE A 230 -1.81 -16.77 2.59
N CYS A 231 -2.22 -16.56 1.35
CA CYS A 231 -1.60 -15.66 0.40
C CYS A 231 -2.71 -14.94 -0.37
N LEU A 232 -2.85 -13.63 -0.14
CA LEU A 232 -3.87 -12.78 -0.71
C LEU A 232 -3.27 -12.06 -1.90
N CYS A 233 -3.69 -12.44 -3.09
CA CYS A 233 -3.16 -11.89 -4.33
C CYS A 233 -4.18 -11.02 -5.05
N GLU A 234 -3.66 -10.14 -5.87
CA GLU A 234 -4.40 -9.19 -6.71
C GLU A 234 -3.78 -9.21 -8.11
N LEU A 235 -4.57 -8.93 -9.13
CA LEU A 235 -4.12 -8.82 -10.51
C LEU A 235 -4.64 -7.53 -11.12
N SER A 236 -3.73 -6.69 -11.60
CA SER A 236 -4.05 -5.53 -12.42
C SER A 236 -3.77 -5.86 -13.87
N VAL A 237 -4.75 -5.70 -14.72
CA VAL A 237 -4.64 -5.93 -16.17
C VAL A 237 -4.80 -4.62 -16.90
N SER A 238 -3.84 -4.28 -17.76
CA SER A 238 -3.91 -3.13 -18.65
C SER A 238 -3.33 -3.49 -20.03
N ASP A 239 -3.60 -2.66 -21.04
CA ASP A 239 -3.05 -2.87 -22.38
C ASP A 239 -1.51 -2.82 -22.40
N ALA A 240 -0.90 -2.11 -21.47
CA ALA A 240 0.55 -1.95 -21.39
C ALA A 240 1.23 -3.09 -20.61
N GLU A 241 0.63 -3.55 -19.52
CA GLU A 241 1.23 -4.55 -18.63
C GLU A 241 0.19 -5.20 -17.71
N SER A 242 0.36 -6.49 -17.42
CA SER A 242 -0.41 -7.19 -16.39
C SER A 242 0.49 -7.45 -15.17
N VAL A 243 0.14 -6.84 -14.05
CA VAL A 243 0.93 -6.93 -12.81
C VAL A 243 0.18 -7.75 -11.76
N GLY A 244 0.78 -8.89 -11.37
CA GLY A 244 0.36 -9.64 -10.20
C GLY A 244 0.94 -9.03 -8.93
N ARG A 245 0.15 -8.91 -7.88
CA ARG A 245 0.62 -8.45 -6.57
C ARG A 245 0.29 -9.47 -5.49
N VAL A 246 1.28 -9.86 -4.70
CA VAL A 246 1.03 -10.52 -3.42
C VAL A 246 0.81 -9.40 -2.40
N ALA A 247 -0.46 -9.10 -2.13
CA ALA A 247 -0.83 -8.02 -1.22
C ALA A 247 -0.48 -8.37 0.22
N GLU A 248 -0.79 -9.60 0.63
CA GLU A 248 -0.45 -10.10 1.97
C GLU A 248 -0.17 -11.59 1.94
N ILE A 249 0.80 -12.02 2.72
CA ILE A 249 1.09 -13.43 2.97
C ILE A 249 1.41 -13.63 4.44
N GLY A 250 0.83 -14.66 5.03
CA GLY A 250 1.04 -14.98 6.44
C GLY A 250 1.01 -16.47 6.70
N VAL A 251 1.77 -16.86 7.72
CA VAL A 251 1.74 -18.20 8.32
C VAL A 251 1.64 -18.00 9.83
N VAL A 252 0.69 -18.67 10.48
CA VAL A 252 0.55 -18.61 11.93
C VAL A 252 1.84 -19.06 12.62
N PRO A 253 2.26 -18.43 13.72
CA PRO A 253 3.57 -18.66 14.34
C PRO A 253 3.87 -20.16 14.58
N ALA A 254 2.89 -20.92 15.05
CA ALA A 254 3.03 -22.35 15.34
C ALA A 254 3.34 -23.24 14.11
N ARG A 255 3.15 -22.74 12.90
CA ARG A 255 3.36 -23.46 11.63
C ARG A 255 4.50 -22.89 10.78
N ARG A 256 5.27 -21.95 11.32
CA ARG A 256 6.46 -21.40 10.64
C ARG A 256 7.61 -22.41 10.61
N GLY A 257 8.55 -22.21 9.68
CA GLY A 257 9.75 -23.04 9.57
C GLY A 257 9.58 -24.39 8.85
N ALA A 258 8.34 -24.80 8.51
CA ALA A 258 8.03 -26.06 7.83
C ALA A 258 7.85 -25.95 6.31
N GLY A 259 8.33 -24.87 5.66
CA GLY A 259 8.21 -24.67 4.21
C GLY A 259 6.86 -24.13 3.72
N LEU A 260 5.88 -23.94 4.61
CA LEU A 260 4.53 -23.53 4.23
C LEU A 260 4.50 -22.16 3.53
N GLY A 261 5.29 -21.18 4.02
CA GLY A 261 5.39 -19.86 3.39
C GLY A 261 5.94 -19.94 1.95
N PHE A 262 6.92 -20.81 1.71
CA PHE A 262 7.47 -21.04 0.36
C PHE A 262 6.41 -21.67 -0.56
N ALA A 263 5.67 -22.67 -0.09
CA ALA A 263 4.60 -23.30 -0.84
C ALA A 263 3.50 -22.28 -1.24
N LEU A 264 3.09 -21.42 -0.30
CA LEU A 264 2.11 -20.36 -0.56
C LEU A 264 2.60 -19.37 -1.63
N VAL A 265 3.82 -18.85 -1.50
CA VAL A 265 4.42 -17.92 -2.46
C VAL A 265 4.54 -18.54 -3.84
N HIS A 266 5.09 -19.76 -3.90
CA HIS A 266 5.34 -20.44 -5.16
C HIS A 266 4.03 -20.74 -5.92
N ASP A 267 2.99 -21.16 -5.21
CA ASP A 267 1.67 -21.41 -5.80
C ASP A 267 0.99 -20.11 -6.26
N ALA A 268 1.11 -19.05 -5.46
CA ALA A 268 0.60 -17.73 -5.81
C ALA A 268 1.25 -17.20 -7.11
N PHE A 269 2.57 -17.35 -7.25
CA PHE A 269 3.27 -16.93 -8.46
C PHE A 269 2.81 -17.70 -9.70
N ARG A 270 2.63 -19.03 -9.58
CA ARG A 270 2.13 -19.86 -10.66
C ARG A 270 0.70 -19.49 -11.06
N GLU A 271 -0.16 -19.19 -10.09
CA GLU A 271 -1.52 -18.75 -10.34
C GLU A 271 -1.56 -17.39 -11.07
N LEU A 272 -0.82 -16.42 -10.57
CA LEU A 272 -0.74 -15.08 -11.18
C LEU A 272 -0.18 -15.15 -12.59
N ARG A 273 0.90 -15.92 -12.82
CA ARG A 273 1.43 -16.20 -14.17
C ARG A 273 0.37 -16.85 -15.07
N GLY A 274 -0.33 -17.86 -14.57
CA GLY A 274 -1.37 -18.57 -15.30
C GLY A 274 -2.56 -17.69 -15.72
N ARG A 275 -2.76 -16.58 -15.00
CA ARG A 275 -3.76 -15.56 -15.32
C ARG A 275 -3.22 -14.39 -16.16
N GLY A 276 -2.00 -14.52 -16.66
CA GLY A 276 -1.43 -13.58 -17.61
C GLY A 276 -0.62 -12.44 -16.97
N ALA A 277 -0.30 -12.51 -15.67
CA ALA A 277 0.67 -11.57 -15.12
C ALA A 277 1.99 -11.68 -15.87
N THR A 278 2.55 -10.55 -16.29
CA THR A 278 3.88 -10.46 -16.92
C THR A 278 4.98 -10.25 -15.88
N ARG A 279 4.59 -9.66 -14.75
CA ARG A 279 5.44 -9.37 -13.59
C ARG A 279 4.67 -9.58 -12.30
N ILE A 280 5.36 -10.05 -11.25
CA ILE A 280 4.77 -10.27 -9.93
C ILE A 280 5.59 -9.49 -8.91
N VAL A 281 4.89 -8.74 -8.03
CA VAL A 281 5.51 -7.86 -7.04
C VAL A 281 4.91 -8.05 -5.64
N LEU A 282 5.68 -7.70 -4.63
CA LEU A 282 5.23 -7.50 -3.27
C LEU A 282 6.15 -6.50 -2.56
N ASP A 283 5.62 -5.83 -1.55
CA ASP A 283 6.42 -4.91 -0.73
C ASP A 283 6.76 -5.56 0.62
N VAL A 284 8.01 -5.39 1.06
CA VAL A 284 8.47 -5.95 2.34
C VAL A 284 9.25 -4.90 3.13
N ASP A 285 8.95 -4.81 4.43
CA ASP A 285 9.72 -4.03 5.39
C ASP A 285 11.12 -4.67 5.57
N VAL A 286 12.16 -3.90 5.33
CA VAL A 286 13.56 -4.36 5.45
C VAL A 286 13.91 -4.78 6.89
N GLU A 287 13.26 -4.18 7.88
CA GLU A 287 13.46 -4.50 9.30
C GLU A 287 12.56 -5.65 9.78
N ASN A 288 11.82 -6.30 8.89
CA ASN A 288 10.97 -7.42 9.25
C ASN A 288 11.81 -8.62 9.72
N THR A 289 11.64 -8.98 10.98
CA THR A 289 12.39 -10.05 11.65
C THR A 289 12.00 -11.47 11.22
N THR A 290 10.93 -11.64 10.44
CA THR A 290 10.36 -12.96 10.07
C THR A 290 11.12 -13.70 8.97
N SER A 291 12.29 -13.24 8.54
CA SER A 291 13.05 -13.82 7.40
C SER A 291 12.28 -13.78 6.06
N ALA A 292 11.25 -12.95 5.94
CA ALA A 292 10.41 -12.85 4.74
C ALA A 292 11.24 -12.50 3.49
N LEU A 293 12.22 -11.59 3.62
CA LEU A 293 13.10 -11.23 2.52
C LEU A 293 13.86 -12.45 1.94
N ARG A 294 14.37 -13.33 2.81
CA ARG A 294 15.05 -14.56 2.37
C ARG A 294 14.09 -15.52 1.67
N LEU A 295 12.86 -15.62 2.16
CA LEU A 295 11.80 -16.41 1.54
C LEU A 295 11.57 -15.96 0.09
N TYR A 296 11.39 -14.68 -0.14
CA TYR A 296 11.12 -14.14 -1.48
C TYR A 296 12.34 -14.26 -2.41
N GLN A 297 13.55 -14.06 -1.89
CA GLN A 297 14.78 -14.29 -2.65
C GLN A 297 14.93 -15.76 -3.04
N SER A 298 14.62 -16.71 -2.14
CA SER A 298 14.65 -18.14 -2.46
C SER A 298 13.57 -18.55 -3.47
N ALA A 299 12.48 -17.78 -3.56
CA ALA A 299 11.44 -17.93 -4.58
C ALA A 299 11.79 -17.25 -5.93
N GLY A 300 13.01 -16.68 -6.05
CA GLY A 300 13.53 -16.08 -7.29
C GLY A 300 13.24 -14.59 -7.45
N MET A 301 12.68 -13.93 -6.45
CA MET A 301 12.46 -12.47 -6.51
C MET A 301 13.76 -11.70 -6.25
N ILE A 302 13.85 -10.54 -6.89
CA ILE A 302 14.93 -9.58 -6.69
C ILE A 302 14.42 -8.30 -6.02
N PRO A 303 15.17 -7.70 -5.07
CA PRO A 303 14.75 -6.47 -4.42
C PRO A 303 14.94 -5.24 -5.33
N ARG A 304 13.98 -4.32 -5.28
CA ARG A 304 14.03 -2.99 -5.86
C ARG A 304 13.74 -1.96 -4.77
N PRO A 305 14.42 -0.81 -4.75
CA PRO A 305 14.07 0.26 -3.83
C PRO A 305 12.61 0.69 -4.03
N ALA A 306 11.83 0.78 -2.95
CA ALA A 306 10.41 1.09 -3.04
C ALA A 306 10.08 2.43 -2.39
N PHE A 307 9.92 2.43 -1.08
CA PHE A 307 9.51 3.63 -0.35
C PHE A 307 10.05 3.66 1.07
N THR A 308 10.06 4.87 1.62
CA THR A 308 10.40 5.14 3.02
C THR A 308 9.19 5.72 3.72
N ILE A 309 8.92 5.27 4.94
CA ILE A 309 7.94 5.88 5.83
C ILE A 309 8.64 6.89 6.73
N TRP A 310 8.06 8.06 6.80
CA TRP A 310 8.54 9.20 7.58
C TRP A 310 7.55 9.53 8.69
N GLU A 311 8.07 9.92 9.84
CA GLU A 311 7.31 10.32 11.02
C GLU A 311 7.66 11.74 11.46
N LYS A 312 6.66 12.48 11.88
CA LYS A 312 6.80 13.71 12.64
C LYS A 312 5.98 13.62 13.91
N ARG A 313 6.61 13.72 15.05
CA ARG A 313 5.93 13.76 16.35
C ARG A 313 5.44 15.15 16.67
N PRO A 314 4.31 15.28 17.37
CA PRO A 314 3.86 16.59 17.87
C PRO A 314 4.93 17.18 18.78
N SER A 315 5.11 18.50 18.69
CA SER A 315 6.02 19.21 19.61
C SER A 315 5.48 19.14 21.04
N PRO A 316 6.33 18.89 22.05
CA PRO A 316 5.90 18.80 23.45
C PRO A 316 5.30 20.10 24.01
N HIS A 317 5.36 21.21 23.28
CA HIS A 317 4.97 22.55 23.73
C HIS A 317 3.54 23.00 23.35
N VAL A 318 2.70 22.13 22.80
CA VAL A 318 1.28 22.46 22.53
C VAL A 318 0.41 21.97 23.70
N LEU A 319 0.75 22.40 24.91
CA LEU A 319 -0.05 22.23 26.11
C LEU A 319 -0.24 23.62 26.77
N HIS A 320 -1.09 24.43 26.16
CA HIS A 320 -1.67 25.59 26.89
C HIS A 320 -3.11 25.78 26.45
#